data_94475a66609ef5c5cb675e2584bbec1f
#
_entry.id   94475a66609ef5c5cb675e2584bbec1f
#
_cell.length_a   1.000
_cell.length_b   1.000
_cell.length_c   1.000
_cell.angle_alpha   90.00
_cell.angle_beta   90.00
_cell.angle_gamma   90.00
#
_symmetry.space_group_name_H-M   'P 1'
#
loop_
_entity.id
_entity.type
_entity.pdbx_description
1 polymer ?
#
loop_
_entity_poly.entity_id
_entity_poly.type
_entity_poly.pdbx_seq_one_letter_code
_entity_poly.pdbx_strand_id
1 'polypeptide(L)'
;MINPTVEALLVLQERDTRVAALTAELQLLPRQIAAVDDEVAARTAKFDELKTRTRQIEADRKKIDLDVQSKNAAIARYKSQQQQTRKNEEFAALNHEIEHAEKEIAALEDSELELMEAYDKGLAAVAEAQKELLAFQEKAKHKKADLEKRAAGVSADLIAA
;
A
#
# COMPACT_ATOMS: atom_id res chain seq x y z
N MET A 1 44.80 2.81 -53.06
CA MET A 1 45.31 3.23 -51.73
C MET A 1 44.40 4.35 -51.21
N ILE A 2 43.88 4.20 -50.03
CA ILE A 2 43.12 5.25 -49.36
C ILE A 2 44.07 6.33 -48.86
N ASN A 3 43.74 7.61 -49.06
CA ASN A 3 44.59 8.72 -48.62
C ASN A 3 44.71 8.69 -47.09
N PRO A 4 45.91 8.78 -46.50
CA PRO A 4 46.12 8.76 -45.04
C PRO A 4 45.28 9.81 -44.29
N THR A 5 44.99 10.95 -44.94
CA THR A 5 44.15 11.97 -44.38
C THR A 5 42.68 11.50 -44.26
N VAL A 6 42.20 10.72 -45.22
CA VAL A 6 40.84 10.18 -45.21
C VAL A 6 40.72 9.09 -44.13
N GLU A 7 41.75 8.25 -43.98
CA GLU A 7 41.79 7.26 -42.89
C GLU A 7 41.74 7.92 -41.51
N ALA A 8 42.52 8.98 -41.31
CA ALA A 8 42.55 9.74 -40.07
C ALA A 8 41.17 10.39 -39.78
N LEU A 9 40.49 10.92 -40.81
CA LEU A 9 39.14 11.49 -40.67
C LEU A 9 38.09 10.44 -40.34
N LEU A 10 38.18 9.24 -40.92
CA LEU A 10 37.29 8.13 -40.59
C LEU A 10 37.42 7.68 -39.15
N VAL A 11 38.70 7.54 -38.67
CA VAL A 11 38.97 7.21 -37.27
C VAL A 11 38.42 8.28 -36.32
N LEU A 12 38.59 9.55 -36.67
CA LEU A 12 38.05 10.66 -35.88
C LEU A 12 36.52 10.62 -35.83
N GLN A 13 35.90 10.37 -36.97
CA GLN A 13 34.44 10.25 -37.06
C GLN A 13 33.89 9.08 -36.23
N GLU A 14 34.57 7.93 -36.25
CA GLU A 14 34.21 6.78 -35.41
C GLU A 14 34.31 7.12 -33.92
N ARG A 15 35.37 7.82 -33.51
CA ARG A 15 35.56 8.24 -32.12
C ARG A 15 34.48 9.26 -31.69
N ASP A 16 34.23 10.23 -32.54
CA ASP A 16 33.17 11.24 -32.25
C ASP A 16 31.80 10.59 -32.11
N THR A 17 31.49 9.64 -32.99
CA THR A 17 30.23 8.88 -32.93
C THR A 17 30.15 8.06 -31.63
N ARG A 18 31.24 7.41 -31.23
CA ARG A 18 31.33 6.64 -29.99
C ARG A 18 31.19 7.54 -28.75
N VAL A 19 31.87 8.67 -28.72
CA VAL A 19 31.76 9.66 -27.64
C VAL A 19 30.33 10.18 -27.51
N ALA A 20 29.67 10.50 -28.64
CA ALA A 20 28.27 10.94 -28.63
C ALA A 20 27.33 9.87 -28.10
N ALA A 21 27.50 8.59 -28.48
CA ALA A 21 26.70 7.47 -28.00
C ALA A 21 26.90 7.23 -26.50
N LEU A 22 28.15 7.25 -26.03
CA LEU A 22 28.47 7.07 -24.60
C LEU A 22 27.96 8.21 -23.74
N THR A 23 28.02 9.46 -24.25
CA THR A 23 27.48 10.64 -23.57
C THR A 23 25.97 10.55 -23.43
N ALA A 24 25.27 10.14 -24.50
CA ALA A 24 23.83 9.95 -24.48
C ALA A 24 23.41 8.84 -23.48
N GLU A 25 24.13 7.73 -23.46
CA GLU A 25 23.92 6.64 -22.49
C GLU A 25 24.13 7.12 -21.06
N LEU A 26 25.21 7.86 -20.80
CA LEU A 26 25.52 8.40 -19.48
C LEU A 26 24.44 9.37 -18.97
N GLN A 27 23.82 10.14 -19.87
CA GLN A 27 22.68 11.02 -19.51
C GLN A 27 21.39 10.25 -19.24
N LEU A 28 21.19 9.10 -19.87
CA LEU A 28 20.01 8.28 -19.73
C LEU A 28 20.00 7.46 -18.42
N LEU A 29 21.18 6.99 -17.98
CA LEU A 29 21.32 6.10 -16.82
C LEU A 29 20.77 6.69 -15.51
N PRO A 30 21.00 7.97 -15.15
CA PRO A 30 20.40 8.55 -13.95
C PRO A 30 18.87 8.58 -14.01
N ARG A 31 18.28 8.77 -15.19
CA ARG A 31 16.83 8.73 -15.38
C ARG A 31 16.27 7.33 -15.19
N GLN A 32 16.99 6.31 -15.62
CA GLN A 32 16.61 4.91 -15.41
C GLN A 32 16.68 4.53 -13.94
N ILE A 33 17.70 4.99 -13.21
CA ILE A 33 17.81 4.81 -11.76
C ILE A 33 16.65 5.50 -11.03
N ALA A 34 16.35 6.75 -11.39
CA ALA A 34 15.24 7.50 -10.82
C ALA A 34 13.89 6.80 -11.09
N ALA A 35 13.70 6.24 -12.27
CA ALA A 35 12.50 5.49 -12.61
C ALA A 35 12.33 4.22 -11.74
N VAL A 36 13.42 3.53 -11.42
CA VAL A 36 13.39 2.39 -10.49
C VAL A 36 13.00 2.83 -9.09
N ASP A 37 13.58 3.93 -8.59
CA ASP A 37 13.24 4.49 -7.27
C ASP A 37 11.78 4.94 -7.21
N ASP A 38 11.26 5.59 -8.26
CA ASP A 38 9.87 6.01 -8.35
C ASP A 38 8.91 4.82 -8.32
N GLU A 39 9.26 3.73 -8.99
CA GLU A 39 8.45 2.51 -8.99
C GLU A 39 8.43 1.83 -7.62
N VAL A 40 9.58 1.78 -6.93
CA VAL A 40 9.65 1.29 -5.54
C VAL A 40 8.80 2.16 -4.62
N ALA A 41 8.90 3.48 -4.74
CA ALA A 41 8.11 4.42 -3.95
C ALA A 41 6.60 4.25 -4.19
N ALA A 42 6.18 4.07 -5.44
CA ALA A 42 4.77 3.85 -5.79
C ALA A 42 4.23 2.54 -5.21
N ARG A 43 5.00 1.46 -5.25
CA ARG A 43 4.62 0.17 -4.67
C ARG A 43 4.58 0.21 -3.15
N THR A 44 5.52 0.92 -2.53
CA THR A 44 5.54 1.14 -1.09
C THR A 44 4.32 1.93 -0.64
N ALA A 45 3.94 2.99 -1.37
CA ALA A 45 2.75 3.78 -1.09
C ALA A 45 1.46 2.97 -1.17
N LYS A 46 1.33 2.10 -2.18
CA LYS A 46 0.18 1.17 -2.30
C LYS A 46 0.12 0.17 -1.14
N PHE A 47 1.25 -0.36 -0.73
CA PHE A 47 1.34 -1.25 0.42
C PHE A 47 0.92 -0.54 1.72
N ASP A 48 1.41 0.67 1.95
CA ASP A 48 1.07 1.48 3.12
C ASP A 48 -0.43 1.85 3.13
N GLU A 49 -1.00 2.17 1.97
CA GLU A 49 -2.44 2.42 1.83
C GLU A 49 -3.27 1.19 2.19
N LEU A 50 -2.90 0.01 1.70
CA LEU A 50 -3.57 -1.25 2.01
C LEU A 50 -3.50 -1.57 3.51
N LYS A 51 -2.36 -1.35 4.12
CA LYS A 51 -2.11 -1.52 5.56
C LYS A 51 -2.96 -0.56 6.39
N THR A 52 -3.03 0.71 6.00
CA THR A 52 -3.86 1.74 6.65
C THR A 52 -5.33 1.41 6.54
N ARG A 53 -5.79 0.98 5.36
CA ARG A 53 -7.18 0.57 5.13
C ARG A 53 -7.56 -0.62 6.01
N THR A 54 -6.70 -1.61 6.14
CA THR A 54 -6.92 -2.79 7.00
C THR A 54 -6.99 -2.39 8.48
N ARG A 55 -6.15 -1.47 8.93
CA ARG A 55 -6.20 -0.92 10.29
C ARG A 55 -7.50 -0.15 10.54
N GLN A 56 -8.00 0.57 9.54
CA GLN A 56 -9.27 1.30 9.64
C GLN A 56 -10.46 0.34 9.80
N ILE A 57 -10.45 -0.78 9.10
CA ILE A 57 -11.46 -1.83 9.25
C ILE A 57 -11.47 -2.36 10.71
N GLU A 58 -10.33 -2.61 11.29
CA GLU A 58 -10.22 -3.04 12.69
C GLU A 58 -10.70 -1.97 13.66
N ALA A 59 -10.39 -0.70 13.41
CA ALA A 59 -10.90 0.41 14.22
C ALA A 59 -12.42 0.53 14.13
N ASP A 60 -13.00 0.36 12.95
CA ASP A 60 -14.44 0.39 12.73
C ASP A 60 -15.14 -0.78 13.43
N ARG A 61 -14.54 -1.97 13.40
CA ARG A 61 -15.01 -3.14 14.14
C ARG A 61 -15.05 -2.89 15.64
N LYS A 62 -14.00 -2.29 16.20
CA LYS A 62 -13.95 -1.94 17.63
C LYS A 62 -15.02 -0.93 18.03
N LYS A 63 -15.33 0.03 17.17
CA LYS A 63 -16.45 0.97 17.40
C LYS A 63 -17.78 0.25 17.49
N ILE A 64 -18.03 -0.69 16.58
CA ILE A 64 -19.26 -1.50 16.60
C ILE A 64 -19.33 -2.31 17.89
N ASP A 65 -18.24 -2.93 18.32
CA ASP A 65 -18.19 -3.69 19.57
C ASP A 65 -18.56 -2.82 20.79
N LEU A 66 -18.01 -1.61 20.86
CA LEU A 66 -18.36 -0.63 21.89
C LEU A 66 -19.84 -0.21 21.83
N ASP A 67 -20.39 -0.02 20.65
CA ASP A 67 -21.81 0.31 20.46
C ASP A 67 -22.70 -0.83 20.92
N VAL A 68 -22.35 -2.07 20.61
CA VAL A 68 -23.06 -3.27 21.09
C VAL A 68 -23.02 -3.36 22.61
N GLN A 69 -21.86 -3.15 23.22
CA GLN A 69 -21.72 -3.14 24.68
C GLN A 69 -22.59 -2.04 25.32
N SER A 70 -22.63 -0.85 24.74
CA SER A 70 -23.46 0.27 25.21
C SER A 70 -24.95 -0.06 25.13
N LYS A 71 -25.39 -0.69 24.03
CA LYS A 71 -26.80 -1.11 23.86
C LYS A 71 -27.16 -2.24 24.80
N ASN A 72 -26.30 -3.19 25.04
CA ASN A 72 -26.52 -4.24 26.04
C ASN A 72 -26.64 -3.67 27.45
N ALA A 73 -25.85 -2.68 27.81
CA ALA A 73 -25.96 -1.96 29.08
C ALA A 73 -27.32 -1.22 29.20
N ALA A 74 -27.78 -0.59 28.11
CA ALA A 74 -29.08 0.06 28.06
C ALA A 74 -30.24 -0.95 28.24
N ILE A 75 -30.15 -2.11 27.59
CA ILE A 75 -31.13 -3.19 27.74
C ILE A 75 -31.17 -3.67 29.20
N ALA A 76 -30.04 -3.86 29.85
CA ALA A 76 -29.96 -4.25 31.26
C ALA A 76 -30.63 -3.22 32.15
N ARG A 77 -30.46 -1.93 31.89
CA ARG A 77 -31.17 -0.84 32.61
C ARG A 77 -32.66 -0.88 32.39
N TYR A 78 -33.13 -1.06 31.17
CA TYR A 78 -34.54 -1.16 30.85
C TYR A 78 -35.21 -2.35 31.54
N LYS A 79 -34.55 -3.52 31.55
CA LYS A 79 -35.01 -4.70 32.25
C LYS A 79 -35.11 -4.48 33.77
N SER A 80 -34.15 -3.78 34.36
CA SER A 80 -34.17 -3.40 35.77
C SER A 80 -35.30 -2.44 36.06
N GLN A 81 -35.56 -1.45 35.22
CA GLN A 81 -36.70 -0.53 35.34
C GLN A 81 -38.02 -1.25 35.19
N GLN A 82 -38.14 -2.24 34.31
CA GLN A 82 -39.35 -3.07 34.17
C GLN A 82 -39.68 -3.81 35.46
N GLN A 83 -38.70 -4.31 36.18
CA GLN A 83 -38.90 -5.00 37.45
C GLN A 83 -39.39 -4.07 38.57
N GLN A 84 -39.12 -2.77 38.46
CA GLN A 84 -39.48 -1.76 39.45
C GLN A 84 -40.80 -1.07 39.14
N THR A 85 -41.27 -1.08 37.88
CA THR A 85 -42.49 -0.43 37.49
C THR A 85 -43.73 -1.24 37.82
N ARG A 86 -44.82 -0.57 38.23
CA ARG A 86 -46.12 -1.17 38.50
C ARG A 86 -47.19 -0.81 37.45
N LYS A 87 -46.80 0.03 36.49
CA LYS A 87 -47.68 0.50 35.43
C LYS A 87 -47.50 -0.32 34.15
N ASN A 88 -48.58 -0.91 33.65
CA ASN A 88 -48.54 -1.71 32.43
C ASN A 88 -48.06 -0.92 31.19
N GLU A 89 -48.45 0.37 31.10
CA GLU A 89 -48.05 1.24 30.01
C GLU A 89 -46.52 1.49 29.99
N GLU A 90 -45.95 1.73 31.18
CA GLU A 90 -44.48 1.91 31.32
C GLU A 90 -43.74 0.62 31.01
N PHE A 91 -44.25 -0.52 31.46
CA PHE A 91 -43.68 -1.82 31.17
C PHE A 91 -43.66 -2.10 29.65
N ALA A 92 -44.81 -1.85 28.99
CA ALA A 92 -44.92 -2.02 27.53
C ALA A 92 -43.97 -1.09 26.76
N ALA A 93 -43.82 0.17 27.17
CA ALA A 93 -42.91 1.12 26.57
C ALA A 93 -41.45 0.67 26.72
N LEU A 94 -41.05 0.20 27.90
CA LEU A 94 -39.71 -0.34 28.14
C LEU A 94 -39.43 -1.61 27.33
N ASN A 95 -40.44 -2.49 27.21
CA ASN A 95 -40.34 -3.67 26.38
C ASN A 95 -40.10 -3.30 24.89
N HIS A 96 -40.78 -2.26 24.42
CA HIS A 96 -40.59 -1.74 23.06
C HIS A 96 -39.18 -1.20 22.84
N GLU A 97 -38.64 -0.47 23.81
CA GLU A 97 -37.25 0.01 23.78
C GLU A 97 -36.22 -1.14 23.78
N ILE A 98 -36.48 -2.20 24.55
CA ILE A 98 -35.63 -3.40 24.57
C ILE A 98 -35.65 -4.09 23.21
N GLU A 99 -36.82 -4.32 22.63
CA GLU A 99 -36.94 -4.93 21.31
C GLU A 99 -36.23 -4.11 20.22
N HIS A 100 -36.38 -2.78 20.28
CA HIS A 100 -35.70 -1.88 19.35
C HIS A 100 -34.17 -1.97 19.48
N ALA A 101 -33.66 -1.94 20.70
CA ALA A 101 -32.23 -2.09 20.97
C ALA A 101 -31.69 -3.46 20.54
N GLU A 102 -32.45 -4.54 20.75
CA GLU A 102 -32.08 -5.89 20.31
C GLU A 102 -31.99 -5.99 18.78
N LYS A 103 -32.87 -5.35 18.04
CA LYS A 103 -32.85 -5.25 16.58
C LYS A 103 -31.62 -4.46 16.09
N GLU A 104 -31.31 -3.35 16.76
CA GLU A 104 -30.15 -2.55 16.45
C GLU A 104 -28.84 -3.36 16.70
N ILE A 105 -28.79 -4.11 17.79
CA ILE A 105 -27.65 -5.00 18.11
C ILE A 105 -27.51 -6.06 17.02
N ALA A 106 -28.57 -6.70 16.58
CA ALA A 106 -28.53 -7.70 15.53
C ALA A 106 -27.98 -7.13 14.23
N ALA A 107 -28.39 -5.91 13.85
CA ALA A 107 -27.87 -5.21 12.68
C ALA A 107 -26.37 -4.86 12.83
N LEU A 108 -25.96 -4.42 14.02
CA LEU A 108 -24.55 -4.12 14.32
C LEU A 108 -23.68 -5.38 14.29
N GLU A 109 -24.17 -6.49 14.83
CA GLU A 109 -23.47 -7.78 14.81
C GLU A 109 -23.29 -8.30 13.38
N ASP A 110 -24.30 -8.14 12.51
CA ASP A 110 -24.17 -8.47 11.08
C ASP A 110 -23.09 -7.61 10.40
N SER A 111 -23.07 -6.31 10.69
CA SER A 111 -22.03 -5.41 10.18
C SER A 111 -20.64 -5.78 10.72
N GLU A 112 -20.56 -6.18 11.97
CA GLU A 112 -19.31 -6.63 12.59
C GLU A 112 -18.76 -7.88 11.90
N LEU A 113 -19.62 -8.84 11.57
CA LEU A 113 -19.22 -10.05 10.84
C LEU A 113 -18.66 -9.70 9.45
N GLU A 114 -19.27 -8.77 8.73
CA GLU A 114 -18.77 -8.30 7.45
C GLU A 114 -17.40 -7.64 7.59
N LEU A 115 -17.21 -6.82 8.63
CA LEU A 115 -15.93 -6.18 8.91
C LEU A 115 -14.84 -7.19 9.34
N MET A 116 -15.21 -8.21 10.11
CA MET A 116 -14.28 -9.30 10.46
C MET A 116 -13.79 -10.05 9.24
N GLU A 117 -14.70 -10.37 8.31
CA GLU A 117 -14.34 -11.01 7.04
C GLU A 117 -13.46 -10.12 6.19
N ALA A 118 -13.79 -8.83 6.08
CA ALA A 118 -12.99 -7.84 5.36
C ALA A 118 -11.60 -7.66 5.99
N TYR A 119 -11.52 -7.69 7.30
CA TYR A 119 -10.25 -7.60 8.04
C TYR A 119 -9.35 -8.80 7.77
N ASP A 120 -9.89 -10.01 7.83
CA ASP A 120 -9.14 -11.24 7.55
C ASP A 120 -8.61 -11.26 6.12
N LYS A 121 -9.43 -10.86 5.15
CA LYS A 121 -9.02 -10.67 3.75
C LYS A 121 -7.95 -9.59 3.62
N GLY A 122 -8.10 -8.49 4.35
CA GLY A 122 -7.14 -7.40 4.40
C GLY A 122 -5.79 -7.83 4.95
N LEU A 123 -5.75 -8.61 6.03
CA LEU A 123 -4.52 -9.17 6.59
C LEU A 123 -3.79 -10.08 5.60
N ALA A 124 -4.54 -10.95 4.92
CA ALA A 124 -3.97 -11.83 3.89
C ALA A 124 -3.41 -11.02 2.71
N ALA A 125 -4.13 -10.00 2.26
CA ALA A 125 -3.69 -9.10 1.18
C ALA A 125 -2.44 -8.30 1.59
N VAL A 126 -2.36 -7.81 2.83
CA VAL A 126 -1.18 -7.11 3.36
C VAL A 126 0.03 -8.04 3.41
N ALA A 127 -0.13 -9.27 3.87
CA ALA A 127 0.95 -10.25 3.92
C ALA A 127 1.50 -10.58 2.52
N GLU A 128 0.62 -10.78 1.54
CA GLU A 128 1.00 -11.04 0.15
C GLU A 128 1.66 -9.81 -0.47
N ALA A 129 1.11 -8.62 -0.27
CA ALA A 129 1.68 -7.37 -0.77
C ALA A 129 3.06 -7.08 -0.15
N GLN A 130 3.27 -7.41 1.13
CA GLN A 130 4.56 -7.29 1.78
C GLN A 130 5.62 -8.19 1.13
N LYS A 131 5.25 -9.44 0.88
CA LYS A 131 6.11 -10.41 0.23
C LYS A 131 6.50 -9.95 -1.18
N GLU A 132 5.53 -9.49 -1.96
CA GLU A 132 5.76 -8.96 -3.31
C GLU A 132 6.62 -7.70 -3.28
N LEU A 133 6.39 -6.80 -2.32
CA LEU A 133 7.18 -5.58 -2.17
C LEU A 133 8.64 -5.89 -1.83
N LEU A 134 8.90 -6.81 -0.91
CA LEU A 134 10.26 -7.22 -0.55
C LEU A 134 10.99 -7.84 -1.73
N ALA A 135 10.31 -8.71 -2.49
CA ALA A 135 10.87 -9.31 -3.69
C ALA A 135 11.18 -8.26 -4.76
N PHE A 136 10.30 -7.28 -4.93
CA PHE A 136 10.50 -6.18 -5.87
C PHE A 136 11.65 -5.25 -5.45
N GLN A 137 11.74 -4.92 -4.17
CA GLN A 137 12.84 -4.11 -3.62
C GLN A 137 14.19 -4.78 -3.83
N GLU A 138 14.28 -6.09 -3.68
CA GLU A 138 15.50 -6.84 -3.91
C GLU A 138 15.89 -6.79 -5.39
N LYS A 139 14.94 -7.02 -6.30
CA LYS A 139 15.18 -6.89 -7.75
C LYS A 139 15.57 -5.45 -8.13
N ALA A 140 14.93 -4.46 -7.54
CA ALA A 140 15.23 -3.04 -7.79
C ALA A 140 16.64 -2.68 -7.32
N LYS A 141 17.07 -3.21 -6.18
CA LYS A 141 18.41 -3.03 -5.65
C LYS A 141 19.47 -3.58 -6.62
N HIS A 142 19.26 -4.78 -7.14
CA HIS A 142 20.15 -5.38 -8.13
C HIS A 142 20.17 -4.59 -9.43
N LYS A 143 19.01 -4.18 -9.92
CA LYS A 143 18.90 -3.37 -11.14
C LYS A 143 19.60 -2.03 -11.00
N LYS A 144 19.46 -1.34 -9.87
CA LYS A 144 20.17 -0.09 -9.58
C LYS A 144 21.68 -0.30 -9.52
N ALA A 145 22.15 -1.35 -8.85
CA ALA A 145 23.55 -1.69 -8.77
C ALA A 145 24.14 -1.95 -10.17
N ASP A 146 23.42 -2.66 -11.03
CA ASP A 146 23.81 -2.92 -12.42
C ASP A 146 23.87 -1.62 -13.24
N LEU A 147 22.90 -0.72 -13.07
CA LEU A 147 22.88 0.57 -13.73
C LEU A 147 24.01 1.49 -13.25
N GLU A 148 24.31 1.52 -11.97
CA GLU A 148 25.42 2.27 -11.40
C GLU A 148 26.77 1.74 -11.89
N LYS A 149 26.91 0.43 -11.95
CA LYS A 149 28.11 -0.23 -12.52
C LYS A 149 28.25 0.10 -14.01
N ARG A 150 27.15 0.10 -14.74
CA ARG A 150 27.16 0.50 -16.16
C ARG A 150 27.56 1.96 -16.32
N ALA A 151 27.05 2.85 -15.48
CA ALA A 151 27.41 4.27 -15.48
C ALA A 151 28.90 4.48 -15.23
N ALA A 152 29.48 3.76 -14.27
CA ALA A 152 30.91 3.79 -14.00
C ALA A 152 31.73 3.29 -15.19
N GLY A 153 31.29 2.21 -15.84
CA GLY A 153 31.93 1.68 -17.05
C GLY A 153 31.86 2.65 -18.22
N VAL A 154 30.72 3.28 -18.45
CA VAL A 154 30.56 4.31 -19.52
C VAL A 154 31.43 5.53 -19.25
N SER A 155 31.50 5.99 -18.00
CA SER A 155 32.35 7.11 -17.61
C SER A 155 33.85 6.78 -17.88
N ALA A 156 34.28 5.56 -17.52
CA ALA A 156 35.65 5.11 -17.79
C ALA A 156 35.95 5.04 -19.30
N ASP A 157 34.98 4.52 -20.09
CA ASP A 157 35.10 4.45 -21.55
C ASP A 157 35.15 5.84 -22.19
N LEU A 158 34.40 6.80 -21.67
CA LEU A 158 34.46 8.19 -22.12
C LEU A 158 35.81 8.84 -21.86
N ILE A 159 36.42 8.59 -20.71
CA ILE A 159 37.76 9.10 -20.40
C ILE A 159 38.79 8.48 -21.33
N ALA A 160 38.64 7.20 -21.67
CA ALA A 160 39.54 6.49 -22.57
C ALA A 160 39.33 6.87 -24.05
N ALA A 161 38.19 7.38 -24.40
CA ALA A 161 37.93 7.83 -25.76
C ALA A 161 38.40 9.28 -25.97
#